data_9cc80212d603058612884474eda8c6a0
#
_entry.id   9cc80212d603058612884474eda8c6a0
#
_cell.length_a   1.000
_cell.length_b   1.000
_cell.length_c   1.000
_cell.angle_alpha   90.00
_cell.angle_beta   90.00
_cell.angle_gamma   90.00
#
_symmetry.space_group_name_H-M   'P 1'
#
loop_
_entity.id
_entity.type
_entity.pdbx_description
1 polymer ?
#
loop_
_entity_poly.entity_id
_entity_poly.type
_entity_poly.pdbx_seq_one_letter_code
_entity_poly.pdbx_strand_id
1 'polypeptide(L)'
;MDEIQKNLLLQVADLHEVPEGAYNIRSDGESAGRRTTENIDIVTKTDKNGIDIIIKPGTKKESLHIPVILAKAGLKEVVYNDFHIGDDCDVTIIAGCGIHNCGEQDSQHDGIHSFYIGKNSKVRYVEKHYGEGDGKGHRILNPQTIIEMDENSYMEMESVQIKGVDSTVRETRATLAAGASLVTKEKIMTHGTQTAETKFYIDMNGEGSSATVSSRSVAKGESVQIFYSEMTGNNQCAGHSECDAIIMDQAKVKAIPVVTANHV
;
A
#
# COMPACT_ATOMS: atom_id res chain seq x y z
N MET A 1 22.48 8.44 -6.96
CA MET A 1 21.60 8.83 -5.86
C MET A 1 22.41 9.60 -4.82
N ASP A 2 21.89 10.72 -4.36
CA ASP A 2 22.46 11.52 -3.28
C ASP A 2 22.11 10.94 -1.88
N GLU A 3 22.56 11.60 -0.80
CA GLU A 3 22.34 11.12 0.57
C GLU A 3 20.86 11.18 0.99
N ILE A 4 20.08 12.17 0.50
CA ILE A 4 18.64 12.28 0.77
C ILE A 4 17.92 11.09 0.16
N GLN A 5 18.19 10.81 -1.13
CA GLN A 5 17.59 9.69 -1.86
C GLN A 5 17.92 8.35 -1.20
N LYS A 6 19.15 8.14 -0.74
CA LYS A 6 19.55 6.92 -0.02
C LYS A 6 18.82 6.78 1.32
N ASN A 7 18.70 7.90 2.08
CA ASN A 7 17.95 7.88 3.33
C ASN A 7 16.48 7.53 3.12
N LEU A 8 15.83 8.11 2.11
CA LEU A 8 14.44 7.79 1.78
C LEU A 8 14.27 6.30 1.45
N LEU A 9 15.16 5.72 0.61
CA LEU A 9 15.11 4.30 0.29
C LEU A 9 15.25 3.40 1.52
N LEU A 10 16.12 3.78 2.45
CA LEU A 10 16.28 3.08 3.71
C LEU A 10 14.97 3.11 4.52
N GLN A 11 14.33 4.28 4.63
CA GLN A 11 13.11 4.44 5.43
C GLN A 11 11.90 3.68 4.84
N VAL A 12 11.74 3.65 3.52
CA VAL A 12 10.55 3.07 2.88
C VAL A 12 10.69 1.62 2.45
N ALA A 13 11.91 1.13 2.26
CA ALA A 13 12.13 -0.22 1.73
C ALA A 13 13.23 -1.01 2.46
N ASP A 14 13.79 -0.47 3.55
CA ASP A 14 14.93 -1.04 4.30
C ASP A 14 16.15 -1.32 3.40
N LEU A 15 16.34 -0.53 2.35
CA LEU A 15 17.39 -0.74 1.35
C LEU A 15 18.66 0.05 1.70
N HIS A 16 19.69 -0.66 2.15
CA HIS A 16 21.06 -0.14 2.27
C HIS A 16 21.83 -0.28 0.96
N GLU A 17 21.48 -1.30 0.17
CA GLU A 17 22.09 -1.66 -1.11
C GLU A 17 21.00 -2.04 -2.13
N VAL A 18 21.40 -2.28 -3.38
CA VAL A 18 20.48 -2.76 -4.41
C VAL A 18 19.95 -4.16 -4.03
N PRO A 19 18.64 -4.40 -4.07
CA PRO A 19 18.05 -5.70 -3.71
C PRO A 19 18.59 -6.84 -4.55
N GLU A 20 18.72 -8.04 -3.98
CA GLU A 20 19.13 -9.24 -4.72
C GLU A 20 18.03 -9.78 -5.64
N GLY A 21 16.72 -9.59 -5.31
CA GLY A 21 15.56 -10.00 -6.10
C GLY A 21 15.24 -9.05 -7.26
N ALA A 22 14.01 -9.14 -7.78
CA ALA A 22 13.47 -8.19 -8.75
C ALA A 22 13.27 -6.82 -8.09
N TYR A 23 13.48 -5.75 -8.85
CA TYR A 23 13.19 -4.41 -8.35
C TYR A 23 12.91 -3.39 -9.47
N ASN A 24 12.16 -2.36 -9.12
CA ASN A 24 11.98 -1.14 -9.91
C ASN A 24 12.00 0.07 -8.99
N ILE A 25 13.11 0.77 -8.93
CA ILE A 25 13.28 1.98 -8.10
C ILE A 25 12.96 3.20 -8.94
N ARG A 26 12.10 4.07 -8.44
CA ARG A 26 11.79 5.38 -9.04
C ARG A 26 12.33 6.49 -8.16
N SER A 27 12.85 7.54 -8.80
CA SER A 27 13.30 8.75 -8.13
C SER A 27 12.91 9.97 -8.92
N ASP A 28 12.20 10.91 -8.30
CA ASP A 28 11.81 12.19 -8.90
C ASP A 28 11.12 12.05 -10.27
N GLY A 29 10.20 11.09 -10.40
CA GLY A 29 9.43 10.83 -11.61
C GLY A 29 10.14 9.97 -12.66
N GLU A 30 11.38 9.58 -12.45
CA GLU A 30 12.19 8.82 -13.40
C GLU A 30 12.56 7.43 -12.88
N SER A 31 12.96 6.52 -13.77
CA SER A 31 13.51 5.21 -13.37
C SER A 31 14.94 5.40 -12.85
N ALA A 32 15.18 5.01 -11.60
CA ALA A 32 16.52 5.01 -11.00
C ALA A 32 17.20 3.64 -11.04
N GLY A 33 16.48 2.61 -11.46
CA GLY A 33 17.02 1.26 -11.64
C GLY A 33 15.92 0.21 -11.72
N ARG A 34 16.19 -0.85 -12.49
CA ARG A 34 15.29 -2.00 -12.65
C ARG A 34 16.08 -3.28 -12.85
N ARG A 35 15.58 -4.36 -12.27
CA ARG A 35 16.05 -5.72 -12.50
C ARG A 35 14.89 -6.69 -12.47
N THR A 36 14.84 -7.60 -13.41
CA THR A 36 13.95 -8.75 -13.47
C THR A 36 14.68 -10.01 -12.98
N THR A 37 13.94 -11.07 -12.72
CA THR A 37 14.47 -12.41 -12.48
C THR A 37 13.96 -13.38 -13.55
N GLU A 38 14.29 -14.64 -13.45
CA GLU A 38 13.73 -15.67 -14.34
C GLU A 38 12.21 -15.77 -14.20
N ASN A 39 11.68 -15.52 -12.99
CA ASN A 39 10.27 -15.72 -12.66
C ASN A 39 9.48 -14.41 -12.53
N ILE A 40 10.13 -13.26 -12.41
CA ILE A 40 9.49 -11.95 -12.25
C ILE A 40 9.94 -11.03 -13.36
N ASP A 41 9.01 -10.67 -14.25
CA ASP A 41 9.21 -9.67 -15.30
C ASP A 41 8.59 -8.33 -14.90
N ILE A 42 9.18 -7.22 -15.40
CA ILE A 42 8.73 -5.84 -15.12
C ILE A 42 8.71 -5.07 -16.43
N VAL A 43 7.54 -4.77 -16.94
CA VAL A 43 7.31 -4.13 -18.23
C VAL A 43 6.82 -2.71 -18.01
N THR A 44 7.39 -1.74 -18.72
CA THR A 44 6.87 -0.36 -18.68
C THR A 44 5.55 -0.27 -19.44
N LYS A 45 4.54 0.34 -18.85
CA LYS A 45 3.27 0.60 -19.52
C LYS A 45 3.47 1.58 -20.68
N THR A 46 2.68 1.42 -21.73
CA THR A 46 2.75 2.27 -22.93
C THR A 46 1.61 3.29 -23.00
N ASP A 47 0.58 3.12 -22.21
CA ASP A 47 -0.64 3.93 -22.19
C ASP A 47 -0.70 4.93 -21.04
N LYS A 48 0.06 4.68 -19.95
CA LYS A 48 0.08 5.52 -18.75
C LYS A 48 1.40 5.36 -18.00
N ASN A 49 1.71 6.28 -17.09
CA ASN A 49 2.90 6.19 -16.26
C ASN A 49 2.80 5.02 -15.29
N GLY A 50 3.72 4.06 -15.36
CA GLY A 50 3.71 2.87 -14.50
C GLY A 50 4.33 1.63 -15.13
N ILE A 51 4.07 0.49 -14.48
CA ILE A 51 4.63 -0.82 -14.86
C ILE A 51 3.59 -1.93 -14.72
N ASP A 52 3.75 -2.97 -15.56
CA ASP A 52 3.16 -4.28 -15.37
C ASP A 52 4.20 -5.21 -14.77
N ILE A 53 3.87 -5.86 -13.67
CA ILE A 53 4.71 -6.83 -12.99
C ILE A 53 4.08 -8.20 -13.22
N ILE A 54 4.82 -9.10 -13.86
CA ILE A 54 4.35 -10.43 -14.23
C ILE A 54 5.14 -11.46 -13.42
N ILE A 55 4.46 -12.15 -12.50
CA ILE A 55 5.02 -13.21 -11.66
C ILE A 55 4.52 -14.53 -12.20
N LYS A 56 5.43 -15.38 -12.70
CA LYS A 56 5.09 -16.65 -13.32
C LYS A 56 4.47 -17.62 -12.32
N PRO A 57 3.53 -18.48 -12.78
CA PRO A 57 2.96 -19.53 -11.93
C PRO A 57 4.04 -20.39 -11.26
N GLY A 58 3.82 -20.78 -10.02
CA GLY A 58 4.73 -21.62 -9.25
C GLY A 58 5.95 -20.89 -8.66
N THR A 59 6.09 -19.58 -8.83
CA THR A 59 7.18 -18.79 -8.24
C THR A 59 7.14 -18.87 -6.71
N LYS A 60 8.25 -19.29 -6.09
CA LYS A 60 8.35 -19.49 -4.63
C LYS A 60 9.51 -18.73 -4.03
N LYS A 61 9.23 -18.07 -2.89
CA LYS A 61 10.24 -17.42 -2.03
C LYS A 61 11.05 -16.32 -2.75
N GLU A 62 10.47 -15.69 -3.77
CA GLU A 62 11.07 -14.53 -4.38
C GLU A 62 10.52 -13.22 -3.82
N SER A 63 11.31 -12.16 -3.91
CA SER A 63 10.93 -10.81 -3.50
C SER A 63 11.01 -9.82 -4.64
N LEU A 64 10.11 -8.84 -4.59
CA LEU A 64 10.07 -7.70 -5.49
C LEU A 64 10.10 -6.41 -4.68
N HIS A 65 10.95 -5.44 -5.05
CA HIS A 65 11.01 -4.13 -4.42
C HIS A 65 10.61 -3.04 -5.41
N ILE A 66 9.62 -2.20 -5.04
CA ILE A 66 9.14 -1.10 -5.89
C ILE A 66 9.05 0.24 -5.14
N PRO A 67 10.14 0.71 -4.51
CA PRO A 67 10.12 1.99 -3.83
C PRO A 67 10.07 3.17 -4.80
N VAL A 68 9.40 4.24 -4.35
CA VAL A 68 9.36 5.54 -5.01
C VAL A 68 9.89 6.60 -4.06
N ILE A 69 10.77 7.46 -4.52
CA ILE A 69 11.29 8.58 -3.74
C ILE A 69 11.14 9.89 -4.51
N LEU A 70 10.66 10.91 -3.82
CA LEU A 70 10.55 12.29 -4.29
C LEU A 70 11.47 13.16 -3.43
N ALA A 71 12.64 13.51 -3.97
CA ALA A 71 13.62 14.37 -3.31
C ALA A 71 13.50 15.83 -3.76
N LYS A 72 12.85 16.10 -4.89
CA LYS A 72 12.59 17.44 -5.42
C LYS A 72 11.26 17.98 -4.93
N ALA A 73 11.27 19.14 -4.31
CA ALA A 73 10.05 19.84 -3.90
C ALA A 73 9.16 20.21 -5.09
N GLY A 74 7.84 20.18 -4.89
CA GLY A 74 6.85 20.59 -5.88
C GLY A 74 6.54 19.54 -6.96
N LEU A 75 7.11 18.32 -6.86
CA LEU A 75 6.81 17.25 -7.79
C LEU A 75 5.47 16.59 -7.43
N LYS A 76 4.62 16.41 -8.45
CA LYS A 76 3.34 15.68 -8.34
C LYS A 76 3.27 14.61 -9.41
N GLU A 77 3.03 13.36 -9.01
CA GLU A 77 2.90 12.26 -9.97
C GLU A 77 1.82 11.26 -9.58
N VAL A 78 1.28 10.60 -10.61
CA VAL A 78 0.40 9.42 -10.46
C VAL A 78 1.09 8.26 -11.17
N VAL A 79 1.19 7.10 -10.50
CA VAL A 79 1.90 5.91 -11.03
C VAL A 79 1.01 4.68 -10.88
N TYR A 80 0.84 3.92 -11.97
CA TYR A 80 0.02 2.72 -12.04
C TYR A 80 0.90 1.46 -12.07
N ASN A 81 0.76 0.60 -11.10
CA ASN A 81 1.50 -0.66 -11.02
C ASN A 81 0.51 -1.82 -10.95
N ASP A 82 0.47 -2.63 -12.00
CA ASP A 82 -0.41 -3.79 -12.06
C ASP A 82 0.40 -5.07 -11.84
N PHE A 83 0.02 -5.85 -10.82
CA PHE A 83 0.69 -7.09 -10.40
C PHE A 83 -0.13 -8.29 -10.88
N HIS A 84 0.38 -9.00 -11.87
CA HIS A 84 -0.19 -10.24 -12.39
C HIS A 84 0.55 -11.41 -11.75
N ILE A 85 -0.05 -12.00 -10.73
CA ILE A 85 0.54 -13.08 -9.94
C ILE A 85 -0.11 -14.39 -10.37
N GLY A 86 0.70 -15.29 -10.96
CA GLY A 86 0.23 -16.58 -11.43
C GLY A 86 -0.23 -17.51 -10.29
N ASP A 87 -0.74 -18.68 -10.66
CA ASP A 87 -1.20 -19.68 -9.69
C ASP A 87 -0.04 -20.27 -8.89
N ASP A 88 -0.32 -20.79 -7.71
CA ASP A 88 0.61 -21.50 -6.85
C ASP A 88 1.89 -20.69 -6.48
N CYS A 89 1.83 -19.38 -6.43
CA CYS A 89 2.94 -18.51 -6.04
C CYS A 89 3.10 -18.38 -4.51
N ASP A 90 4.31 -18.01 -4.05
CA ASP A 90 4.59 -17.57 -2.68
C ASP A 90 5.66 -16.47 -2.74
N VAL A 91 5.22 -15.20 -2.67
CA VAL A 91 6.06 -14.04 -2.96
C VAL A 91 5.89 -12.92 -1.95
N THR A 92 6.97 -12.14 -1.77
CA THR A 92 6.95 -10.93 -0.95
C THR A 92 7.18 -9.70 -1.82
N ILE A 93 6.30 -8.72 -1.71
CA ILE A 93 6.38 -7.46 -2.44
C ILE A 93 6.58 -6.34 -1.42
N ILE A 94 7.63 -5.56 -1.60
CA ILE A 94 7.99 -4.45 -0.73
C ILE A 94 7.88 -3.17 -1.54
N ALA A 95 6.93 -2.35 -1.16
CA ALA A 95 6.65 -1.06 -1.74
C ALA A 95 6.89 0.06 -0.72
N GLY A 96 6.83 1.28 -1.19
CA GLY A 96 6.82 2.43 -0.31
C GLY A 96 7.11 3.72 -1.04
N CYS A 97 6.64 4.81 -0.46
CA CYS A 97 6.91 6.14 -0.98
C CYS A 97 7.51 7.03 0.10
N GLY A 98 8.64 7.66 -0.24
CA GLY A 98 9.32 8.66 0.58
C GLY A 98 9.31 10.02 -0.08
N ILE A 99 8.89 11.07 0.65
CA ILE A 99 8.90 12.45 0.17
C ILE A 99 9.80 13.30 1.06
N HIS A 100 10.82 13.93 0.44
CA HIS A 100 11.58 15.01 1.05
C HIS A 100 11.12 16.33 0.44
N ASN A 101 10.61 17.25 1.27
CA ASN A 101 10.16 18.55 0.78
C ASN A 101 10.75 19.69 1.61
N CYS A 102 11.72 20.41 1.04
CA CYS A 102 12.31 21.64 1.60
C CYS A 102 11.83 22.92 0.86
N GLY A 103 10.82 22.83 0.02
CA GLY A 103 10.29 23.94 -0.78
C GLY A 103 8.99 24.53 -0.26
N GLU A 104 8.45 25.47 -1.03
CA GLU A 104 7.18 26.16 -0.76
C GLU A 104 5.97 25.43 -1.41
N GLN A 105 6.21 24.56 -2.40
CA GLN A 105 5.17 23.88 -3.16
C GLN A 105 4.94 22.47 -2.63
N ASP A 106 3.69 22.00 -2.69
CA ASP A 106 3.33 20.64 -2.27
C ASP A 106 3.96 19.58 -3.18
N SER A 107 4.50 18.53 -2.57
CA SER A 107 4.93 17.30 -3.26
C SER A 107 3.90 16.21 -3.04
N GLN A 108 3.53 15.49 -4.10
CA GLN A 108 2.49 14.47 -4.06
C GLN A 108 2.86 13.25 -4.88
N HIS A 109 2.60 12.07 -4.32
CA HIS A 109 2.65 10.80 -5.05
C HIS A 109 1.38 10.00 -4.82
N ASP A 110 0.70 9.65 -5.90
CA ASP A 110 -0.48 8.81 -5.91
C ASP A 110 -0.13 7.48 -6.60
N GLY A 111 0.19 6.47 -5.80
CA GLY A 111 0.43 5.10 -6.27
C GLY A 111 -0.90 4.35 -6.43
N ILE A 112 -1.19 3.87 -7.63
CA ILE A 112 -2.35 3.02 -7.91
C ILE A 112 -1.84 1.62 -8.19
N HIS A 113 -2.14 0.69 -7.29
CA HIS A 113 -1.66 -0.69 -7.30
C HIS A 113 -2.83 -1.65 -7.53
N SER A 114 -2.80 -2.40 -8.63
CA SER A 114 -3.80 -3.44 -8.93
C SER A 114 -3.16 -4.82 -8.79
N PHE A 115 -3.72 -5.66 -7.92
CA PHE A 115 -3.25 -7.02 -7.69
C PHE A 115 -4.25 -8.01 -8.29
N TYR A 116 -3.79 -8.84 -9.21
CA TYR A 116 -4.51 -9.99 -9.76
C TYR A 116 -3.81 -11.24 -9.25
N ILE A 117 -4.40 -11.90 -8.24
CA ILE A 117 -3.75 -12.99 -7.50
C ILE A 117 -4.36 -14.31 -7.93
N GLY A 118 -3.57 -15.15 -8.59
CA GLY A 118 -3.96 -16.48 -9.07
C GLY A 118 -4.23 -17.48 -7.93
N LYS A 119 -4.80 -18.63 -8.30
CA LYS A 119 -5.26 -19.67 -7.37
C LYS A 119 -4.14 -20.21 -6.50
N ASN A 120 -4.46 -20.53 -5.25
CA ASN A 120 -3.57 -21.11 -4.25
C ASN A 120 -2.30 -20.27 -3.98
N SER A 121 -2.27 -19.01 -4.42
CA SER A 121 -1.10 -18.14 -4.27
C SER A 121 -1.10 -17.44 -2.93
N LYS A 122 0.10 -17.21 -2.40
CA LYS A 122 0.35 -16.50 -1.16
C LYS A 122 1.18 -15.25 -1.44
N VAL A 123 0.63 -14.09 -1.08
CA VAL A 123 1.28 -12.80 -1.28
C VAL A 123 1.44 -12.09 0.05
N ARG A 124 2.66 -11.67 0.36
CA ARG A 124 2.93 -10.70 1.43
C ARG A 124 3.28 -9.36 0.79
N TYR A 125 2.45 -8.35 1.04
CA TYR A 125 2.67 -6.98 0.57
C TYR A 125 2.96 -6.07 1.75
N VAL A 126 4.09 -5.37 1.72
CA VAL A 126 4.49 -4.40 2.74
C VAL A 126 4.68 -3.06 2.08
N GLU A 127 3.98 -2.03 2.56
CA GLU A 127 4.07 -0.68 2.05
C GLU A 127 4.40 0.30 3.19
N LYS A 128 5.44 1.11 3.00
CA LYS A 128 5.84 2.13 3.98
C LYS A 128 5.76 3.51 3.36
N HIS A 129 5.16 4.44 4.09
CA HIS A 129 5.06 5.85 3.73
C HIS A 129 5.86 6.70 4.72
N TYR A 130 6.67 7.59 4.18
CA TYR A 130 7.57 8.43 4.97
C TYR A 130 7.67 9.84 4.38
N GLY A 131 7.66 10.84 5.24
CA GLY A 131 7.86 12.23 4.85
C GLY A 131 8.93 12.90 5.70
N GLU A 132 9.71 13.79 5.10
CA GLU A 132 10.68 14.63 5.79
C GLU A 132 10.89 15.97 5.06
N GLY A 133 11.71 16.84 5.64
CA GLY A 133 12.02 18.16 5.14
C GLY A 133 11.34 19.26 5.95
N ASP A 134 11.90 20.44 5.92
CA ASP A 134 11.52 21.64 6.68
C ASP A 134 10.84 22.71 5.82
N GLY A 135 10.51 22.38 4.57
CA GLY A 135 9.76 23.26 3.68
C GLY A 135 8.32 23.50 4.14
N LYS A 136 7.66 24.53 3.58
CA LYS A 136 6.25 24.84 3.86
C LYS A 136 5.28 24.06 3.00
N GLY A 137 5.74 23.50 1.87
CA GLY A 137 4.92 22.65 1.01
C GLY A 137 4.59 21.33 1.68
N HIS A 138 3.37 20.85 1.49
CA HIS A 138 2.89 19.60 2.08
C HIS A 138 3.49 18.37 1.38
N ARG A 139 3.57 17.26 2.11
CA ARG A 139 3.91 15.92 1.65
C ARG A 139 2.63 15.10 1.63
N ILE A 140 2.15 14.82 0.40
CA ILE A 140 0.83 14.22 0.17
C ILE A 140 1.01 12.84 -0.46
N LEU A 141 0.37 11.82 0.12
CA LEU A 141 0.39 10.45 -0.33
C LEU A 141 -1.03 9.88 -0.36
N ASN A 142 -1.60 9.69 -1.57
CA ASN A 142 -2.95 9.15 -1.74
C ASN A 142 -2.90 7.80 -2.49
N PRO A 143 -2.50 6.71 -1.85
CA PRO A 143 -2.42 5.42 -2.49
C PRO A 143 -3.82 4.81 -2.71
N GLN A 144 -3.98 4.13 -3.85
CA GLN A 144 -5.13 3.30 -4.14
C GLN A 144 -4.68 1.86 -4.37
N THR A 145 -5.37 0.91 -3.77
CA THR A 145 -5.07 -0.51 -3.94
C THR A 145 -6.33 -1.26 -4.38
N ILE A 146 -6.24 -1.98 -5.49
CA ILE A 146 -7.31 -2.82 -6.04
C ILE A 146 -6.81 -4.26 -5.97
N ILE A 147 -7.61 -5.17 -5.41
CA ILE A 147 -7.21 -6.55 -5.16
C ILE A 147 -8.29 -7.49 -5.70
N GLU A 148 -7.91 -8.32 -6.66
CA GLU A 148 -8.74 -9.42 -7.14
C GLU A 148 -8.06 -10.73 -6.72
N MET A 149 -8.73 -11.50 -5.87
CA MET A 149 -8.22 -12.74 -5.30
C MET A 149 -8.96 -13.94 -5.86
N ASP A 150 -8.26 -14.83 -6.56
CA ASP A 150 -8.81 -16.07 -7.05
C ASP A 150 -8.87 -17.16 -5.96
N GLU A 151 -9.41 -18.33 -6.27
CA GLU A 151 -9.73 -19.40 -5.34
C GLU A 151 -8.55 -19.83 -4.45
N ASN A 152 -8.79 -19.96 -3.16
CA ASN A 152 -7.82 -20.39 -2.14
C ASN A 152 -6.55 -19.54 -2.04
N SER A 153 -6.55 -18.33 -2.62
CA SER A 153 -5.43 -17.42 -2.50
C SER A 153 -5.39 -16.74 -1.13
N TYR A 154 -4.20 -16.30 -0.72
CA TYR A 154 -3.98 -15.60 0.54
C TYR A 154 -3.17 -14.32 0.28
N MET A 155 -3.63 -13.21 0.84
CA MET A 155 -2.85 -11.97 0.86
C MET A 155 -2.77 -11.40 2.27
N GLU A 156 -1.54 -11.10 2.72
CA GLU A 156 -1.29 -10.24 3.86
C GLU A 156 -0.76 -8.90 3.37
N MET A 157 -1.48 -7.83 3.66
CA MET A 157 -1.10 -6.45 3.34
C MET A 157 -0.79 -5.71 4.63
N GLU A 158 0.44 -5.20 4.76
CA GLU A 158 0.85 -4.34 5.88
C GLU A 158 1.19 -2.94 5.35
N SER A 159 0.51 -1.92 5.85
CA SER A 159 0.80 -0.52 5.54
C SER A 159 1.24 0.24 6.79
N VAL A 160 2.33 1.02 6.65
CA VAL A 160 2.95 1.75 7.76
C VAL A 160 3.17 3.19 7.36
N GLN A 161 2.59 4.14 8.11
CA GLN A 161 2.77 5.58 7.95
C GLN A 161 2.93 6.22 9.32
N ILE A 162 4.16 6.39 9.77
CA ILE A 162 4.46 6.85 11.14
C ILE A 162 5.17 8.19 11.24
N LYS A 163 5.57 8.81 10.12
CA LYS A 163 6.29 10.08 10.17
C LYS A 163 6.11 10.92 8.92
N GLY A 164 5.83 12.20 9.14
CA GLY A 164 6.07 13.29 8.20
C GLY A 164 5.17 13.41 6.97
N VAL A 165 4.15 12.58 6.83
CA VAL A 165 3.13 12.74 5.78
C VAL A 165 2.08 13.71 6.31
N ASP A 166 1.84 14.80 5.58
CA ASP A 166 0.94 15.87 6.03
C ASP A 166 -0.51 15.55 5.72
N SER A 167 -0.77 14.88 4.59
CA SER A 167 -2.10 14.44 4.20
C SER A 167 -2.05 13.12 3.46
N THR A 168 -2.97 12.21 3.81
CA THR A 168 -3.19 10.97 3.06
C THR A 168 -4.67 10.65 2.94
N VAL A 169 -5.08 10.19 1.74
CA VAL A 169 -6.36 9.54 1.50
C VAL A 169 -6.04 8.19 0.86
N ARG A 170 -6.13 7.12 1.64
CA ARG A 170 -5.89 5.75 1.20
C ARG A 170 -7.22 5.08 0.88
N GLU A 171 -7.30 4.39 -0.24
CA GLU A 171 -8.45 3.57 -0.59
C GLU A 171 -7.99 2.16 -1.00
N THR A 172 -8.59 1.14 -0.40
CA THR A 172 -8.37 -0.28 -0.74
C THR A 172 -9.70 -0.92 -1.11
N ARG A 173 -9.77 -1.53 -2.28
CA ARG A 173 -10.91 -2.33 -2.76
C ARG A 173 -10.47 -3.75 -3.00
N ALA A 174 -11.23 -4.72 -2.50
CA ALA A 174 -10.91 -6.13 -2.67
C ALA A 174 -12.12 -6.97 -3.03
N THR A 175 -11.91 -7.94 -3.92
CA THR A 175 -12.91 -8.95 -4.28
C THR A 175 -12.31 -10.33 -4.05
N LEU A 176 -13.00 -11.18 -3.25
CA LEU A 176 -12.52 -12.47 -2.81
C LEU A 176 -13.35 -13.60 -3.40
N ALA A 177 -12.71 -14.51 -4.14
CA ALA A 177 -13.29 -15.76 -4.63
C ALA A 177 -13.35 -16.82 -3.50
N ALA A 178 -13.78 -18.03 -3.83
CA ALA A 178 -13.95 -19.12 -2.87
C ALA A 178 -12.66 -19.48 -2.14
N GLY A 179 -12.72 -19.58 -0.82
CA GLY A 179 -11.57 -19.88 0.05
C GLY A 179 -10.49 -18.82 0.10
N ALA A 180 -10.64 -17.70 -0.61
CA ALA A 180 -9.66 -16.62 -0.57
C ALA A 180 -9.65 -15.91 0.79
N SER A 181 -8.46 -15.54 1.27
CA SER A 181 -8.29 -14.89 2.58
C SER A 181 -7.42 -13.64 2.48
N LEU A 182 -7.97 -12.49 2.89
CA LEU A 182 -7.29 -11.20 2.94
C LEU A 182 -7.08 -10.76 4.39
N VAL A 183 -5.85 -10.42 4.73
CA VAL A 183 -5.51 -9.82 6.02
C VAL A 183 -4.85 -8.47 5.77
N THR A 184 -5.47 -7.39 6.23
CA THR A 184 -4.88 -6.05 6.17
C THR A 184 -4.50 -5.56 7.55
N LYS A 185 -3.29 -5.03 7.68
CA LYS A 185 -2.74 -4.47 8.93
C LYS A 185 -2.24 -3.06 8.64
N GLU A 186 -2.87 -2.08 9.23
CA GLU A 186 -2.49 -0.69 9.10
C GLU A 186 -1.88 -0.16 10.38
N LYS A 187 -0.80 0.63 10.27
CA LYS A 187 -0.18 1.36 11.37
C LYS A 187 -0.02 2.81 10.96
N ILE A 188 -0.79 3.70 11.59
CA ILE A 188 -0.79 5.14 11.28
C ILE A 188 -0.45 5.96 12.51
N MET A 189 0.44 6.94 12.32
CA MET A 189 0.67 8.00 13.30
C MET A 189 0.52 9.36 12.63
N THR A 190 -0.28 10.22 13.24
CA THR A 190 -0.43 11.62 12.84
C THR A 190 -0.15 12.56 14.02
N HIS A 191 0.40 13.73 13.72
CA HIS A 191 0.67 14.75 14.73
C HIS A 191 0.47 16.17 14.14
N GLY A 192 0.48 17.19 15.01
CA GLY A 192 0.25 18.57 14.58
C GLY A 192 -1.12 18.71 13.91
N THR A 193 -1.17 19.18 12.67
CA THR A 193 -2.38 19.35 11.87
C THR A 193 -2.54 18.32 10.75
N GLN A 194 -1.77 17.24 10.79
CA GLN A 194 -1.82 16.17 9.78
C GLN A 194 -3.18 15.50 9.70
N THR A 195 -3.52 15.03 8.49
CA THR A 195 -4.77 14.32 8.23
C THR A 195 -4.50 12.95 7.60
N ALA A 196 -5.26 11.94 8.02
CA ALA A 196 -5.23 10.62 7.43
C ALA A 196 -6.66 10.07 7.30
N GLU A 197 -7.05 9.73 6.09
CA GLU A 197 -8.31 9.05 5.80
C GLU A 197 -8.01 7.71 5.14
N THR A 198 -8.51 6.62 5.74
CA THR A 198 -8.33 5.26 5.21
C THR A 198 -9.69 4.62 4.97
N LYS A 199 -9.87 4.06 3.76
CA LYS A 199 -11.10 3.41 3.32
C LYS A 199 -10.80 2.00 2.83
N PHE A 200 -11.55 1.04 3.36
CA PHE A 200 -11.54 -0.35 2.90
C PHE A 200 -12.93 -0.74 2.40
N TYR A 201 -13.01 -1.31 1.21
CA TYR A 201 -14.21 -1.89 0.62
C TYR A 201 -13.88 -3.32 0.21
N ILE A 202 -14.51 -4.30 0.86
CA ILE A 202 -14.19 -5.72 0.67
C ILE A 202 -15.45 -6.51 0.37
N ASP A 203 -15.50 -7.10 -0.82
CA ASP A 203 -16.58 -7.98 -1.28
C ASP A 203 -16.14 -9.45 -1.15
N MET A 204 -16.75 -10.17 -0.24
CA MET A 204 -16.52 -11.59 0.00
C MET A 204 -17.57 -12.40 -0.79
N ASN A 205 -17.24 -12.72 -2.05
CA ASN A 205 -18.17 -13.33 -3.01
C ASN A 205 -18.14 -14.86 -2.99
N GLY A 206 -17.01 -15.45 -2.64
CA GLY A 206 -16.83 -16.89 -2.68
C GLY A 206 -17.14 -17.57 -1.35
N GLU A 207 -17.62 -18.81 -1.42
CA GLU A 207 -17.82 -19.66 -0.24
C GLU A 207 -16.49 -19.89 0.49
N GLY A 208 -16.50 -19.77 1.84
CA GLY A 208 -15.32 -19.94 2.68
C GLY A 208 -14.31 -18.78 2.60
N SER A 209 -14.64 -17.69 1.89
CA SER A 209 -13.76 -16.50 1.87
C SER A 209 -13.71 -15.81 3.23
N SER A 210 -12.61 -15.13 3.51
CA SER A 210 -12.44 -14.40 4.76
C SER A 210 -11.66 -13.11 4.60
N ALA A 211 -12.01 -12.09 5.40
CA ALA A 211 -11.30 -10.83 5.43
C ALA A 211 -11.11 -10.32 6.86
N THR A 212 -9.91 -9.84 7.15
CA THR A 212 -9.59 -9.14 8.40
C THR A 212 -8.99 -7.79 8.09
N VAL A 213 -9.58 -6.72 8.64
CA VAL A 213 -9.04 -5.36 8.58
C VAL A 213 -8.70 -4.90 9.98
N SER A 214 -7.43 -4.61 10.23
CA SER A 214 -6.94 -4.11 11.53
C SER A 214 -6.21 -2.79 11.33
N SER A 215 -6.70 -1.72 11.96
CA SER A 215 -6.02 -0.42 11.99
C SER A 215 -5.59 -0.09 13.42
N ARG A 216 -4.31 0.20 13.61
CA ARG A 216 -3.73 0.65 14.87
C ARG A 216 -3.10 2.01 14.69
N SER A 217 -3.58 2.98 15.46
CA SER A 217 -3.20 4.35 15.22
C SER A 217 -2.87 5.14 16.48
N VAL A 218 -2.07 6.20 16.27
CA VAL A 218 -1.81 7.25 17.25
C VAL A 218 -2.11 8.59 16.61
N ALA A 219 -2.98 9.37 17.21
CA ALA A 219 -3.29 10.74 16.79
C ALA A 219 -2.89 11.72 17.89
N LYS A 220 -2.09 12.75 17.56
CA LYS A 220 -1.57 13.74 18.51
C LYS A 220 -1.71 15.17 17.99
N GLY A 221 -1.79 16.14 18.89
CA GLY A 221 -1.92 17.57 18.57
C GLY A 221 -3.34 17.91 18.13
N GLU A 222 -3.49 18.48 16.94
CA GLU A 222 -4.79 18.79 16.30
C GLU A 222 -5.07 17.90 15.10
N SER A 223 -4.33 16.79 14.96
CA SER A 223 -4.45 15.89 13.82
C SER A 223 -5.80 15.18 13.76
N VAL A 224 -6.18 14.77 12.54
CA VAL A 224 -7.47 14.12 12.29
C VAL A 224 -7.24 12.80 11.55
N GLN A 225 -7.85 11.73 12.07
CA GLN A 225 -7.88 10.42 11.40
C GLN A 225 -9.31 9.96 11.17
N ILE A 226 -9.57 9.41 9.99
CA ILE A 226 -10.84 8.77 9.64
C ILE A 226 -10.53 7.36 9.15
N PHE A 227 -11.09 6.37 9.83
CA PHE A 227 -11.06 4.97 9.42
C PHE A 227 -12.46 4.55 8.98
N TYR A 228 -12.59 4.11 7.74
CA TYR A 228 -13.81 3.54 7.17
C TYR A 228 -13.52 2.13 6.68
N SER A 229 -14.34 1.18 7.07
CA SER A 229 -14.24 -0.21 6.63
C SER A 229 -15.62 -0.74 6.31
N GLU A 230 -15.85 -1.12 5.06
CA GLU A 230 -17.07 -1.75 4.58
C GLU A 230 -16.75 -3.15 4.08
N MET A 231 -17.39 -4.15 4.71
CA MET A 231 -17.27 -5.56 4.34
C MET A 231 -18.62 -6.09 3.94
N THR A 232 -18.72 -6.67 2.74
CA THR A 232 -19.94 -7.26 2.21
C THR A 232 -19.78 -8.76 2.06
N GLY A 233 -20.52 -9.52 2.85
CA GLY A 233 -20.59 -10.98 2.75
C GLY A 233 -21.67 -11.41 1.78
N ASN A 234 -21.31 -11.84 0.58
CA ASN A 234 -22.24 -12.29 -0.48
C ASN A 234 -22.42 -13.81 -0.51
N ASN A 235 -21.70 -14.55 0.34
CA ASN A 235 -21.75 -16.00 0.47
C ASN A 235 -21.46 -16.41 1.93
N GLN A 236 -21.36 -17.71 2.22
CA GLN A 236 -20.87 -18.20 3.52
C GLN A 236 -19.40 -17.79 3.68
N CYS A 237 -19.14 -16.76 4.48
CA CYS A 237 -17.84 -16.11 4.63
C CYS A 237 -17.65 -15.57 6.04
N ALA A 238 -16.45 -15.09 6.35
CA ALA A 238 -16.12 -14.49 7.64
C ALA A 238 -15.41 -13.13 7.46
N GLY A 239 -15.93 -12.10 8.14
CA GLY A 239 -15.34 -10.76 8.14
C GLY A 239 -15.03 -10.26 9.56
N HIS A 240 -13.88 -9.61 9.75
CA HIS A 240 -13.49 -8.96 10.99
C HIS A 240 -12.89 -7.58 10.70
N SER A 241 -13.39 -6.55 11.41
CA SER A 241 -12.84 -5.19 11.34
C SER A 241 -12.57 -4.66 12.74
N GLU A 242 -11.36 -4.18 12.98
CA GLU A 242 -10.98 -3.53 14.24
C GLU A 242 -10.22 -2.22 13.99
N CYS A 243 -10.43 -1.26 14.87
CA CYS A 243 -9.70 0.00 14.87
C CYS A 243 -9.36 0.39 16.31
N ASP A 244 -8.07 0.32 16.63
CA ASP A 244 -7.52 0.74 17.93
C ASP A 244 -6.79 2.07 17.76
N ALA A 245 -7.15 3.07 18.58
CA ALA A 245 -6.55 4.39 18.49
C ALA A 245 -6.13 4.93 19.86
N ILE A 246 -4.92 5.47 19.92
CA ILE A 246 -4.45 6.33 21.03
C ILE A 246 -4.63 7.78 20.59
N ILE A 247 -5.44 8.53 21.35
CA ILE A 247 -5.76 9.92 21.03
C ILE A 247 -5.16 10.81 22.12
N MET A 248 -4.38 11.80 21.70
CA MET A 248 -3.69 12.74 22.58
C MET A 248 -4.01 14.19 22.18
N ASP A 249 -3.99 15.08 23.17
CA ASP A 249 -4.20 16.52 23.02
C ASP A 249 -5.61 16.84 22.45
N GLN A 250 -5.71 17.53 21.32
CA GLN A 250 -6.96 17.89 20.63
C GLN A 250 -7.21 17.06 19.36
N ALA A 251 -6.42 16.00 19.16
CA ALA A 251 -6.57 15.13 18.02
C ALA A 251 -7.95 14.45 17.96
N LYS A 252 -8.37 14.08 16.77
CA LYS A 252 -9.67 13.44 16.52
C LYS A 252 -9.48 12.17 15.71
N VAL A 253 -10.15 11.11 16.13
CA VAL A 253 -10.24 9.85 15.39
C VAL A 253 -11.70 9.47 15.23
N LYS A 254 -12.10 9.14 13.99
CA LYS A 254 -13.43 8.65 13.67
C LYS A 254 -13.29 7.27 13.03
N ALA A 255 -13.88 6.25 13.65
CA ALA A 255 -13.98 4.90 13.13
C ALA A 255 -15.41 4.58 12.69
N ILE A 256 -15.57 4.06 11.47
CA ILE A 256 -16.86 3.75 10.85
C ILE A 256 -16.76 2.35 10.24
N PRO A 257 -16.91 1.28 11.04
CA PRO A 257 -17.03 -0.06 10.52
C PRO A 257 -18.44 -0.33 10.01
N VAL A 258 -18.57 -0.88 8.82
CA VAL A 258 -19.82 -1.31 8.19
C VAL A 258 -19.68 -2.78 7.81
N VAL A 259 -20.64 -3.62 8.21
CA VAL A 259 -20.69 -5.02 7.82
C VAL A 259 -22.08 -5.34 7.28
N THR A 260 -22.13 -5.85 6.05
CA THR A 260 -23.35 -6.26 5.37
C THR A 260 -23.29 -7.76 5.11
N ALA A 261 -24.32 -8.50 5.55
CA ALA A 261 -24.47 -9.92 5.26
C ALA A 261 -25.65 -10.11 4.28
N ASN A 262 -25.34 -10.48 3.05
CA ASN A 262 -26.34 -10.75 1.99
C ASN A 262 -26.72 -12.23 1.91
N HIS A 263 -25.91 -13.11 2.47
CA HIS A 263 -26.17 -14.56 2.54
C HIS A 263 -26.63 -14.92 3.98
N VAL A 264 -27.72 -15.67 4.05
CA VAL A 264 -28.33 -16.18 5.30
C VAL A 264 -28.33 -17.70 5.29
#